data_b84e8a3d868c22b8d3caa9ac13465943
#
_entry.id   b84e8a3d868c22b8d3caa9ac13465943
#
_cell.length_a   1.000
_cell.length_b   1.000
_cell.length_c   1.000
_cell.angle_alpha   90.00
_cell.angle_beta   90.00
_cell.angle_gamma   90.00
#
_symmetry.space_group_name_H-M   'P 1'
#
loop_
_entity.id
_entity.type
_entity.pdbx_description
1 polymer ?
#
loop_
_entity_poly.entity_id
_entity_poly.type
_entity_poly.pdbx_seq_one_letter_code
_entity_poly.pdbx_strand_id
1 'polypeptide(L)'
;MKKQVIIFADGSSIGNPGKGGWGVVIAHDDEVVELGGGEKHTTNNRMELTAAINALEFSSKLKTNNLKILIHTDSRYVIHGITKWIHVWEKKNWIGTNKKEVLNKDLWVKLGKLAKDKNIEWKHVRGHVGIAGNERADFLATMCAKEQKWKKEKFFVGPLSKYPFDVLNTKVDAEKSAAREKTKSRKSSSGVKAYSYLSLVSGKLMRHKTWAECEKRVRGVSGARFKKSTSVGDEKEIIKSWGVK
;
A
#
# COMPACT_ATOMS: atom_id res chain seq x y z
N MET A 1 13.39 -30.15 4.07
CA MET A 1 12.45 -29.12 3.64
C MET A 1 13.12 -28.28 2.56
N LYS A 2 12.40 -27.88 1.46
CA LYS A 2 13.00 -26.98 0.47
C LYS A 2 13.26 -25.64 1.18
N LYS A 3 14.51 -25.18 1.18
CA LYS A 3 14.88 -23.87 1.74
C LYS A 3 14.10 -22.77 1.01
N GLN A 4 13.38 -21.95 1.75
CA GLN A 4 12.60 -20.84 1.21
C GLN A 4 12.82 -19.58 2.04
N VAL A 5 12.67 -18.44 1.41
CA VAL A 5 12.66 -17.14 2.09
C VAL A 5 11.21 -16.66 2.16
N ILE A 6 10.72 -16.36 3.35
CA ILE A 6 9.39 -15.79 3.58
C ILE A 6 9.57 -14.31 3.89
N ILE A 7 8.85 -13.47 3.16
CA ILE A 7 8.94 -12.02 3.27
C ILE A 7 7.53 -11.45 3.45
N PHE A 8 7.41 -10.50 4.37
CA PHE A 8 6.26 -9.61 4.47
C PHE A 8 6.74 -8.19 4.20
N ALA A 9 6.03 -7.47 3.34
CA ALA A 9 6.40 -6.13 2.93
C ALA A 9 5.17 -5.22 2.90
N ASP A 10 5.30 -4.05 3.50
CA ASP A 10 4.22 -3.07 3.58
C ASP A 10 4.76 -1.64 3.48
N GLY A 11 3.92 -0.73 2.97
CA GLY A 11 4.18 0.68 2.86
C GLY A 11 3.04 1.52 3.42
N SER A 12 3.37 2.62 4.08
CA SER A 12 2.39 3.52 4.69
C SER A 12 2.72 4.97 4.39
N SER A 13 1.68 5.83 4.31
CA SER A 13 1.88 7.27 4.23
C SER A 13 0.89 8.04 5.10
N ILE A 14 1.38 9.06 5.79
CA ILE A 14 0.57 10.02 6.56
C ILE A 14 0.25 11.19 5.64
N GLY A 15 -0.94 11.14 5.04
CA GLY A 15 -1.27 11.94 3.86
C GLY A 15 -0.80 11.27 2.58
N ASN A 16 -1.39 11.64 1.41
CA ASN A 16 -1.05 11.02 0.13
C ASN A 16 -1.13 12.06 -1.00
N PRO A 17 -0.03 12.78 -1.29
CA PRO A 17 1.33 12.63 -0.75
C PRO A 17 1.52 13.15 0.68
N GLY A 18 2.56 12.64 1.38
CA GLY A 18 2.91 13.02 2.73
C GLY A 18 4.13 12.28 3.26
N LYS A 19 4.33 12.29 4.57
CA LYS A 19 5.39 11.51 5.23
C LYS A 19 5.11 10.03 5.05
N GLY A 20 6.05 9.26 4.56
CA GLY A 20 5.86 7.83 4.36
C GLY A 20 6.94 6.96 4.99
N GLY A 21 6.58 5.72 5.27
CA GLY A 21 7.47 4.70 5.77
C GLY A 21 7.20 3.36 5.10
N TRP A 22 8.18 2.50 5.15
CA TRP A 22 8.11 1.13 4.66
C TRP A 22 8.66 0.18 5.72
N GLY A 23 8.14 -1.03 5.75
CA GLY A 23 8.54 -2.10 6.65
C GLY A 23 8.64 -3.43 5.94
N VAL A 24 9.63 -4.23 6.33
CA VAL A 24 9.89 -5.57 5.79
C VAL A 24 10.28 -6.51 6.92
N VAL A 25 9.66 -7.67 6.93
CA VAL A 25 10.04 -8.80 7.80
C VAL A 25 10.47 -9.96 6.92
N ILE A 26 11.66 -10.49 7.13
CA ILE A 26 12.26 -11.56 6.34
C ILE A 26 12.60 -12.71 7.27
N ALA A 27 12.04 -13.89 7.00
CA ALA A 27 12.42 -15.14 7.66
C ALA A 27 13.10 -16.05 6.63
N HIS A 28 14.32 -16.48 6.93
CA HIS A 28 15.07 -17.42 6.11
C HIS A 28 15.94 -18.32 6.99
N ASP A 29 16.03 -19.57 6.64
CA ASP A 29 16.63 -20.59 7.48
C ASP A 29 16.09 -20.47 8.92
N ASP A 30 16.93 -20.26 9.92
CA ASP A 30 16.55 -20.08 11.33
C ASP A 30 16.69 -18.63 11.80
N GLU A 31 16.76 -17.67 10.88
CA GLU A 31 16.91 -16.23 11.17
C GLU A 31 15.72 -15.41 10.75
N VAL A 32 15.49 -14.33 11.49
CA VAL A 32 14.54 -13.27 11.12
C VAL A 32 15.27 -11.93 11.08
N VAL A 33 14.94 -11.13 10.07
CA VAL A 33 15.46 -9.77 9.91
C VAL A 33 14.29 -8.82 9.68
N GLU A 34 14.25 -7.72 10.44
CA GLU A 34 13.35 -6.62 10.22
C GLU A 34 14.10 -5.42 9.64
N LEU A 35 13.55 -4.84 8.59
CA LEU A 35 14.05 -3.63 7.95
C LEU A 35 12.94 -2.59 7.87
N GLY A 36 13.32 -1.33 7.95
CA GLY A 36 12.39 -0.24 7.73
C GLY A 36 13.11 1.05 7.37
N GLY A 37 12.35 2.04 7.02
CA GLY A 37 12.82 3.38 6.65
C GLY A 37 11.69 4.20 6.04
N GLY A 38 11.98 5.38 5.50
CA GLY A 38 10.92 6.22 4.95
C GLY A 38 11.40 7.39 4.12
N GLU A 39 10.46 8.23 3.72
CA GLU A 39 10.67 9.45 2.94
C GLU A 39 9.82 10.60 3.52
N LYS A 40 10.37 11.81 3.49
CA LYS A 40 9.70 13.02 4.03
C LYS A 40 8.44 13.40 3.24
N HIS A 41 8.45 13.15 1.92
CA HIS A 41 7.35 13.47 1.02
C HIS A 41 7.22 12.40 -0.06
N THR A 42 6.20 11.59 0.05
CA THR A 42 6.00 10.40 -0.79
C THR A 42 4.53 10.02 -0.86
N THR A 43 4.23 8.92 -1.52
CA THR A 43 2.88 8.35 -1.59
C THR A 43 2.87 6.92 -1.06
N ASN A 44 1.70 6.43 -0.66
CA ASN A 44 1.54 5.05 -0.22
C ASN A 44 2.12 4.06 -1.23
N ASN A 45 1.75 4.19 -2.50
CA ASN A 45 2.23 3.29 -3.57
C ASN A 45 3.76 3.29 -3.71
N ARG A 46 4.42 4.44 -3.50
CA ARG A 46 5.89 4.48 -3.52
C ARG A 46 6.48 3.71 -2.35
N MET A 47 5.91 3.82 -1.16
CA MET A 47 6.39 3.11 0.03
C MET A 47 6.18 1.60 -0.09
N GLU A 48 5.07 1.15 -0.64
CA GLU A 48 4.80 -0.25 -0.98
C GLU A 48 5.86 -0.82 -1.94
N LEU A 49 6.17 -0.08 -3.02
CA LEU A 49 7.25 -0.46 -3.95
C LEU A 49 8.61 -0.46 -3.28
N THR A 50 8.89 0.52 -2.43
CA THR A 50 10.15 0.65 -1.71
C THR A 50 10.34 -0.51 -0.73
N ALA A 51 9.28 -0.96 -0.05
CA ALA A 51 9.29 -2.15 0.79
C ALA A 51 9.70 -3.39 -0.02
N ALA A 52 9.03 -3.64 -1.15
CA ALA A 52 9.32 -4.78 -2.03
C ALA A 52 10.75 -4.74 -2.58
N ILE A 53 11.24 -3.57 -2.98
CA ILE A 53 12.61 -3.36 -3.45
C ILE A 53 13.62 -3.71 -2.36
N ASN A 54 13.45 -3.16 -1.14
CA ASN A 54 14.37 -3.42 -0.03
C ASN A 54 14.38 -4.89 0.40
N ALA A 55 13.24 -5.55 0.33
CA ALA A 55 13.12 -6.99 0.55
C ALA A 55 13.96 -7.79 -0.44
N LEU A 56 13.85 -7.49 -1.74
CA LEU A 56 14.61 -8.19 -2.79
C LEU A 56 16.09 -7.83 -2.78
N GLU A 57 16.46 -6.58 -2.46
CA GLU A 57 17.87 -6.20 -2.27
C GLU A 57 18.53 -6.98 -1.13
N PHE A 58 17.81 -7.17 -0.02
CA PHE A 58 18.30 -7.99 1.08
C PHE A 58 18.44 -9.45 0.64
N SER A 59 17.39 -10.03 0.05
CA SER A 59 17.37 -11.42 -0.41
C SER A 59 18.48 -11.72 -1.43
N SER A 60 18.88 -10.74 -2.23
CA SER A 60 19.98 -10.90 -3.20
C SER A 60 21.36 -11.05 -2.55
N LYS A 61 21.49 -10.69 -1.27
CA LYS A 61 22.72 -10.86 -0.49
C LYS A 61 22.80 -12.20 0.22
N LEU A 62 21.68 -12.92 0.28
CA LEU A 62 21.65 -14.27 0.84
C LEU A 62 22.36 -15.21 -0.15
N LYS A 63 23.35 -15.96 0.31
CA LYS A 63 24.14 -16.92 -0.50
C LYS A 63 23.31 -18.16 -0.88
N THR A 64 22.21 -17.98 -1.58
CA THR A 64 21.20 -18.99 -1.78
C THR A 64 20.80 -19.04 -3.23
N ASN A 65 21.58 -19.74 -4.03
CA ASN A 65 21.24 -20.05 -5.41
C ASN A 65 19.96 -20.89 -5.45
N ASN A 66 18.93 -20.43 -6.21
CA ASN A 66 17.66 -21.12 -6.45
C ASN A 66 16.69 -21.24 -5.25
N LEU A 67 16.75 -20.38 -4.23
CA LEU A 67 15.69 -20.35 -3.22
C LEU A 67 14.36 -19.86 -3.79
N LYS A 68 13.29 -20.50 -3.32
CA LYS A 68 11.95 -19.96 -3.52
C LYS A 68 11.74 -18.79 -2.57
N ILE A 69 11.41 -17.62 -3.12
CA ILE A 69 11.09 -16.41 -2.36
C ILE A 69 9.56 -16.24 -2.35
N LEU A 70 8.97 -16.23 -1.15
CA LEU A 70 7.54 -15.96 -0.97
C LEU A 70 7.39 -14.55 -0.45
N ILE A 71 6.81 -13.64 -1.24
CA ILE A 71 6.56 -12.26 -0.82
C ILE A 71 5.08 -12.06 -0.55
N HIS A 72 4.76 -11.79 0.72
CA HIS A 72 3.42 -11.48 1.18
C HIS A 72 3.27 -9.96 1.28
N THR A 73 2.24 -9.41 0.66
CA THR A 73 1.86 -8.00 0.76
C THR A 73 0.36 -7.85 0.54
N ASP A 74 -0.26 -6.86 1.14
CA ASP A 74 -1.64 -6.51 0.87
C ASP A 74 -1.80 -5.50 -0.28
N SER A 75 -0.68 -5.04 -0.83
CA SER A 75 -0.64 -4.15 -1.98
C SER A 75 -1.00 -4.84 -3.29
N ARG A 76 -2.24 -4.70 -3.71
CA ARG A 76 -2.64 -5.13 -5.06
C ARG A 76 -1.92 -4.36 -6.16
N TYR A 77 -1.54 -3.11 -5.87
CA TYR A 77 -0.78 -2.29 -6.80
C TYR A 77 0.58 -2.92 -7.13
N VAL A 78 1.33 -3.33 -6.11
CA VAL A 78 2.62 -4.02 -6.29
C VAL A 78 2.42 -5.34 -7.03
N ILE A 79 1.50 -6.19 -6.57
CA ILE A 79 1.29 -7.51 -7.18
C ILE A 79 0.88 -7.40 -8.64
N HIS A 80 -0.14 -6.60 -8.96
CA HIS A 80 -0.59 -6.44 -10.35
C HIS A 80 0.48 -5.77 -11.22
N GLY A 81 1.20 -4.80 -10.66
CA GLY A 81 2.27 -4.11 -11.37
C GLY A 81 3.38 -5.05 -11.81
N ILE A 82 3.94 -5.82 -10.88
CA ILE A 82 5.08 -6.70 -11.17
C ILE A 82 4.68 -7.96 -11.98
N THR A 83 3.46 -8.48 -11.78
CA THR A 83 3.03 -9.72 -12.42
C THR A 83 2.36 -9.52 -13.78
N LYS A 84 1.79 -8.33 -14.03
CA LYS A 84 0.98 -8.08 -15.23
C LYS A 84 1.41 -6.83 -16.00
N TRP A 85 1.52 -5.68 -15.32
CA TRP A 85 1.62 -4.41 -16.02
C TRP A 85 3.02 -4.09 -16.50
N ILE A 86 4.07 -4.48 -15.77
CA ILE A 86 5.46 -4.19 -16.09
C ILE A 86 5.85 -4.65 -17.49
N HIS A 87 5.43 -5.85 -17.89
CA HIS A 87 5.72 -6.42 -19.22
C HIS A 87 5.08 -5.61 -20.35
N VAL A 88 3.91 -5.00 -20.08
CA VAL A 88 3.24 -4.13 -21.05
C VAL A 88 3.94 -2.77 -21.12
N TRP A 89 4.33 -2.23 -19.96
CA TRP A 89 5.00 -0.94 -19.88
C TRP A 89 6.39 -0.96 -20.52
N GLU A 90 7.16 -2.01 -20.31
CA GLU A 90 8.47 -2.20 -20.95
C GLU A 90 8.34 -2.20 -22.48
N LYS A 91 7.37 -2.96 -23.03
CA LYS A 91 7.11 -3.00 -24.48
C LYS A 91 6.64 -1.65 -25.04
N LYS A 92 6.04 -0.79 -24.23
CA LYS A 92 5.54 0.53 -24.61
C LYS A 92 6.46 1.68 -24.17
N ASN A 93 7.75 1.41 -23.95
CA ASN A 93 8.73 2.39 -23.48
C ASN A 93 8.24 3.19 -22.26
N TRP A 94 7.52 2.53 -21.33
CA TRP A 94 6.99 3.12 -20.11
C TRP A 94 5.94 4.23 -20.34
N ILE A 95 5.26 4.20 -21.47
CA ILE A 95 4.13 5.10 -21.75
C ILE A 95 2.82 4.40 -21.39
N GLY A 96 2.05 5.02 -20.51
CA GLY A 96 0.75 4.54 -20.08
C GLY A 96 -0.37 4.80 -21.10
N THR A 97 -1.57 4.31 -20.80
CA THR A 97 -2.76 4.45 -21.67
C THR A 97 -3.18 5.91 -21.89
N ASN A 98 -2.84 6.80 -20.96
CA ASN A 98 -3.08 8.25 -21.03
C ASN A 98 -2.00 9.01 -21.81
N LYS A 99 -1.12 8.31 -22.56
CA LYS A 99 0.03 8.87 -23.29
C LYS A 99 1.07 9.61 -22.42
N LYS A 100 1.03 9.41 -21.10
CA LYS A 100 2.01 9.95 -20.14
C LYS A 100 2.93 8.84 -19.63
N GLU A 101 4.07 9.22 -19.10
CA GLU A 101 4.97 8.28 -18.45
C GLU A 101 4.26 7.56 -17.28
N VAL A 102 4.56 6.29 -17.11
CA VAL A 102 4.00 5.47 -16.02
C VAL A 102 4.46 6.04 -14.67
N LEU A 103 3.51 6.23 -13.76
CA LEU A 103 3.81 6.69 -12.40
C LEU A 103 4.74 5.72 -11.68
N ASN A 104 5.73 6.27 -10.96
CA ASN A 104 6.72 5.51 -10.19
C ASN A 104 7.59 4.59 -11.07
N LYS A 105 7.82 4.95 -12.33
CA LYS A 105 8.66 4.23 -13.28
C LYS A 105 10.04 3.91 -12.70
N ASP A 106 10.63 4.85 -11.99
CA ASP A 106 11.91 4.71 -11.29
C ASP A 106 11.94 3.47 -10.39
N LEU A 107 10.92 3.29 -9.56
CA LEU A 107 10.80 2.16 -8.65
C LEU A 107 10.41 0.87 -9.40
N TRP A 108 9.55 0.95 -10.42
CA TRP A 108 9.18 -0.20 -11.22
C TRP A 108 10.35 -0.80 -11.98
N VAL A 109 11.18 0.03 -12.61
CA VAL A 109 12.39 -0.42 -13.30
C VAL A 109 13.35 -1.10 -12.32
N LYS A 110 13.51 -0.53 -11.13
CA LYS A 110 14.38 -1.11 -10.09
C LYS A 110 13.82 -2.44 -9.59
N LEU A 111 12.52 -2.51 -9.29
CA LEU A 111 11.86 -3.74 -8.83
C LEU A 111 11.93 -4.85 -9.88
N GLY A 112 11.66 -4.52 -11.15
CA GLY A 112 11.74 -5.46 -12.26
C GLY A 112 13.14 -6.07 -12.43
N LYS A 113 14.19 -5.24 -12.35
CA LYS A 113 15.59 -5.71 -12.39
C LYS A 113 15.90 -6.67 -11.24
N LEU A 114 15.44 -6.36 -10.02
CA LEU A 114 15.68 -7.19 -8.84
C LEU A 114 14.89 -8.49 -8.86
N ALA A 115 13.71 -8.50 -9.48
CA ALA A 115 12.86 -9.68 -9.59
C ALA A 115 13.25 -10.60 -10.74
N LYS A 116 13.99 -10.08 -11.74
CA LYS A 116 14.42 -10.84 -12.92
C LYS A 116 15.23 -12.07 -12.49
N ASP A 117 14.96 -13.19 -13.16
CA ASP A 117 15.67 -14.47 -12.97
C ASP A 117 15.59 -15.06 -11.55
N LYS A 118 14.67 -14.58 -10.73
CA LYS A 118 14.42 -15.12 -9.39
C LYS A 118 13.13 -15.93 -9.33
N ASN A 119 13.13 -17.00 -8.54
CA ASN A 119 11.94 -17.79 -8.26
C ASN A 119 11.09 -17.11 -7.16
N ILE A 120 10.29 -16.12 -7.56
CA ILE A 120 9.46 -15.33 -6.65
C ILE A 120 7.99 -15.70 -6.83
N GLU A 121 7.34 -16.01 -5.71
CA GLU A 121 5.89 -16.14 -5.61
C GLU A 121 5.33 -14.95 -4.85
N TRP A 122 4.54 -14.11 -5.52
CA TRP A 122 3.85 -12.96 -4.93
C TRP A 122 2.51 -13.40 -4.37
N LYS A 123 2.31 -13.22 -3.06
CA LYS A 123 1.10 -13.60 -2.35
C LYS A 123 0.36 -12.39 -1.82
N HIS A 124 -0.89 -12.24 -2.26
CA HIS A 124 -1.76 -11.25 -1.66
C HIS A 124 -2.24 -11.76 -0.30
N VAL A 125 -2.01 -10.97 0.73
CA VAL A 125 -2.60 -11.16 2.06
C VAL A 125 -3.63 -10.06 2.30
N ARG A 126 -4.65 -10.36 3.11
CA ARG A 126 -5.54 -9.28 3.55
C ARG A 126 -4.83 -8.51 4.67
N GLY A 127 -4.78 -7.19 4.59
CA GLY A 127 -4.27 -6.37 5.67
C GLY A 127 -5.11 -6.52 6.96
N HIS A 128 -4.48 -6.49 8.14
CA HIS A 128 -5.11 -6.52 9.47
C HIS A 128 -6.07 -7.71 9.74
N VAL A 129 -5.68 -8.91 9.37
CA VAL A 129 -6.45 -10.14 9.59
C VAL A 129 -5.71 -11.17 10.45
N GLY A 130 -4.74 -10.73 11.26
CA GLY A 130 -4.03 -11.57 12.21
C GLY A 130 -2.82 -12.32 11.65
N ILE A 131 -2.37 -12.04 10.42
CA ILE A 131 -1.12 -12.60 9.92
C ILE A 131 0.04 -11.82 10.53
N ALA A 132 0.72 -12.42 11.52
CA ALA A 132 1.68 -11.74 12.38
C ALA A 132 2.79 -11.02 11.60
N GLY A 133 3.37 -11.65 10.58
CA GLY A 133 4.40 -11.04 9.75
C GLY A 133 3.91 -9.80 8.98
N ASN A 134 2.67 -9.83 8.47
CA ASN A 134 2.08 -8.69 7.76
C ASN A 134 1.75 -7.54 8.73
N GLU A 135 1.17 -7.85 9.88
CA GLU A 135 0.88 -6.84 10.91
C GLU A 135 2.18 -6.19 11.43
N ARG A 136 3.26 -6.96 11.50
CA ARG A 136 4.56 -6.42 11.89
C ARG A 136 5.18 -5.53 10.82
N ALA A 137 5.07 -5.88 9.54
CA ALA A 137 5.53 -5.04 8.43
C ALA A 137 4.75 -3.71 8.38
N ASP A 138 3.42 -3.74 8.55
CA ASP A 138 2.57 -2.53 8.66
C ASP A 138 2.97 -1.66 9.87
N PHE A 139 3.21 -2.29 11.04
CA PHE A 139 3.68 -1.57 12.21
C PHE A 139 5.00 -0.83 11.93
N LEU A 140 5.99 -1.50 11.32
CA LEU A 140 7.27 -0.89 10.97
C LEU A 140 7.11 0.25 9.97
N ALA A 141 6.30 0.08 8.94
CA ALA A 141 6.02 1.12 7.95
C ALA A 141 5.38 2.36 8.59
N THR A 142 4.36 2.15 9.42
CA THR A 142 3.66 3.23 10.12
C THR A 142 4.56 3.92 11.14
N MET A 143 5.35 3.17 11.90
CA MET A 143 6.33 3.69 12.86
C MET A 143 7.37 4.56 12.16
N CYS A 144 7.97 4.07 11.06
CA CYS A 144 8.97 4.83 10.31
C CYS A 144 8.42 6.15 9.77
N ALA A 145 7.17 6.17 9.29
CA ALA A 145 6.51 7.39 8.84
C ALA A 145 6.28 8.39 9.99
N LYS A 146 5.81 7.91 11.16
CA LYS A 146 5.51 8.73 12.34
C LYS A 146 6.77 9.28 13.00
N GLU A 147 7.76 8.42 13.23
CA GLU A 147 9.02 8.76 13.89
C GLU A 147 10.05 9.38 12.95
N GLN A 148 9.69 9.57 11.69
CA GLN A 148 10.54 10.20 10.67
C GLN A 148 11.88 9.47 10.47
N LYS A 149 11.84 8.16 10.44
CA LYS A 149 12.98 7.28 10.17
C LYS A 149 13.29 7.27 8.66
N TRP A 150 14.00 8.29 8.17
CA TRP A 150 14.26 8.47 6.73
C TRP A 150 15.39 7.60 6.19
N LYS A 151 16.21 7.03 7.07
CA LYS A 151 17.27 6.10 6.68
C LYS A 151 16.79 4.67 6.83
N LYS A 152 17.34 3.78 6.02
CA LYS A 152 17.12 2.33 6.17
C LYS A 152 17.79 1.84 7.45
N GLU A 153 17.01 1.23 8.31
CA GLU A 153 17.45 0.70 9.60
C GLU A 153 17.09 -0.79 9.71
N LYS A 154 17.83 -1.51 10.56
CA LYS A 154 17.48 -2.85 11.01
C LYS A 154 16.87 -2.74 12.41
N PHE A 155 15.67 -3.26 12.59
CA PHE A 155 14.95 -3.23 13.87
C PHE A 155 15.08 -4.53 14.65
N PHE A 156 15.32 -5.61 13.93
CA PHE A 156 15.62 -6.91 14.49
C PHE A 156 16.57 -7.69 13.56
N VAL A 157 17.52 -8.43 14.18
CA VAL A 157 18.32 -9.46 13.52
C VAL A 157 18.60 -10.53 14.55
N GLY A 158 18.13 -11.73 14.32
CA GLY A 158 18.37 -12.81 15.26
C GLY A 158 17.66 -14.11 14.89
N PRO A 159 17.85 -15.14 15.71
CA PRO A 159 17.28 -16.44 15.45
C PRO A 159 15.76 -16.43 15.57
N LEU A 160 15.10 -17.21 14.72
CA LEU A 160 13.63 -17.37 14.68
C LEU A 160 13.08 -17.78 16.05
N SER A 161 13.81 -18.59 16.82
CA SER A 161 13.42 -19.03 18.15
C SER A 161 13.31 -17.91 19.19
N LYS A 162 13.96 -16.77 18.95
CA LYS A 162 13.91 -15.58 19.81
C LYS A 162 12.98 -14.48 19.24
N TYR A 163 12.39 -14.72 18.07
CA TYR A 163 11.51 -13.75 17.46
C TYR A 163 10.11 -13.81 18.09
N PRO A 164 9.54 -12.68 18.54
CA PRO A 164 8.32 -12.68 19.36
C PRO A 164 7.03 -12.95 18.58
N PHE A 165 7.11 -13.06 17.25
CA PHE A 165 5.95 -13.22 16.37
C PHE A 165 6.06 -14.52 15.56
N ASP A 166 4.94 -15.23 15.38
CA ASP A 166 4.89 -16.43 14.53
C ASP A 166 4.79 -16.04 13.05
N VAL A 167 5.95 -15.70 12.45
CA VAL A 167 6.04 -15.27 11.04
C VAL A 167 5.93 -16.43 10.06
N LEU A 168 6.00 -17.67 10.49
CA LEU A 168 5.81 -18.82 9.61
C LEU A 168 4.33 -19.15 9.43
N ASN A 169 3.48 -18.70 10.36
CA ASN A 169 2.03 -18.89 10.27
C ASN A 169 1.39 -17.80 9.36
N THR A 170 1.06 -18.21 8.16
CA THR A 170 0.38 -17.35 7.18
C THR A 170 -1.15 -17.56 7.15
N LYS A 171 -1.70 -18.32 8.10
CA LYS A 171 -3.15 -18.54 8.21
C LYS A 171 -3.82 -17.27 8.75
N VAL A 172 -4.96 -16.96 8.15
CA VAL A 172 -5.81 -15.84 8.60
C VAL A 172 -6.42 -16.19 9.94
N ASP A 173 -6.35 -15.25 10.89
CA ASP A 173 -7.10 -15.35 12.14
C ASP A 173 -8.59 -15.13 11.85
N ALA A 174 -9.38 -16.18 12.05
CA ALA A 174 -10.80 -16.16 11.74
C ALA A 174 -11.58 -15.12 12.56
N GLU A 175 -11.21 -14.90 13.82
CA GLU A 175 -11.87 -13.93 14.70
C GLU A 175 -11.56 -12.50 14.27
N LYS A 176 -10.29 -12.17 14.01
CA LYS A 176 -9.87 -10.86 13.50
C LYS A 176 -10.47 -10.58 12.12
N SER A 177 -10.53 -11.58 11.24
CA SER A 177 -11.17 -11.46 9.94
C SER A 177 -12.65 -11.13 10.05
N ALA A 178 -13.39 -11.86 10.90
CA ALA A 178 -14.81 -11.63 11.15
C ALA A 178 -15.08 -10.27 11.79
N ALA A 179 -14.24 -9.84 12.76
CA ALA A 179 -14.35 -8.52 13.38
C ALA A 179 -14.17 -7.40 12.35
N ARG A 180 -13.21 -7.54 11.43
CA ARG A 180 -12.98 -6.57 10.35
C ARG A 180 -14.13 -6.52 9.35
N GLU A 181 -14.71 -7.66 9.00
CA GLU A 181 -15.89 -7.71 8.12
C GLU A 181 -17.08 -7.01 8.77
N LYS A 182 -17.33 -7.23 10.07
CA LYS A 182 -18.36 -6.51 10.84
C LYS A 182 -18.11 -4.98 10.86
N THR A 183 -16.86 -4.56 11.02
CA THR A 183 -16.51 -3.13 11.01
C THR A 183 -16.68 -2.51 9.62
N LYS A 184 -16.34 -3.25 8.58
CA LYS A 184 -16.49 -2.83 7.18
C LYS A 184 -17.98 -2.75 6.78
N SER A 185 -18.79 -3.72 7.19
CA SER A 185 -20.24 -3.70 7.00
C SER A 185 -20.91 -2.56 7.77
N ARG A 186 -20.48 -2.27 9.00
CA ARG A 186 -20.93 -1.09 9.76
C ARG A 186 -20.56 0.23 9.10
N LYS A 187 -19.35 0.36 8.51
CA LYS A 187 -18.96 1.54 7.73
C LYS A 187 -19.70 1.66 6.40
N SER A 188 -20.06 0.55 5.75
CA SER A 188 -20.88 0.53 4.55
C SER A 188 -22.36 0.70 4.85
N SER A 189 -22.83 0.29 6.03
CA SER A 189 -24.21 0.41 6.53
C SER A 189 -24.46 1.68 7.33
N SER A 190 -23.46 2.50 7.63
CA SER A 190 -23.67 3.91 8.02
C SER A 190 -24.20 4.67 6.79
N GLY A 191 -25.26 4.17 6.23
CA GLY A 191 -26.05 4.75 5.18
C GLY A 191 -26.82 5.97 5.71
N VAL A 192 -26.12 6.93 6.31
CA VAL A 192 -26.68 8.26 6.40
C VAL A 192 -26.96 8.66 4.96
N LYS A 193 -28.25 8.73 4.66
CA LYS A 193 -28.74 9.12 3.33
C LYS A 193 -28.02 10.41 2.93
N ALA A 194 -27.48 10.47 1.71
CA ALA A 194 -26.84 11.69 1.28
C ALA A 194 -27.86 12.82 1.31
N TYR A 195 -27.52 13.94 1.94
CA TYR A 195 -28.26 15.16 1.81
C TYR A 195 -28.02 15.74 0.42
N SER A 196 -26.75 15.84 0.03
CA SER A 196 -26.33 16.24 -1.33
C SER A 196 -24.93 15.70 -1.66
N TYR A 197 -24.55 15.80 -2.93
CA TYR A 197 -23.18 15.61 -3.38
C TYR A 197 -22.66 16.93 -3.92
N LEU A 198 -21.52 17.39 -3.41
CA LEU A 198 -20.89 18.63 -3.81
C LEU A 198 -19.74 18.35 -4.79
N SER A 199 -19.60 19.19 -5.78
CA SER A 199 -18.44 19.18 -6.68
C SER A 199 -17.94 20.59 -6.91
N LEU A 200 -16.62 20.76 -6.90
CA LEU A 200 -15.92 22.00 -7.25
C LEU A 200 -15.01 21.70 -8.44
N VAL A 201 -15.33 22.31 -9.57
CA VAL A 201 -14.58 22.14 -10.83
C VAL A 201 -14.31 23.54 -11.39
N SER A 202 -13.04 23.83 -11.65
CA SER A 202 -12.60 25.14 -12.16
C SER A 202 -13.18 26.32 -11.36
N GLY A 203 -13.18 26.23 -10.03
CA GLY A 203 -13.71 27.24 -9.12
C GLY A 203 -15.25 27.32 -9.04
N LYS A 204 -15.99 26.55 -9.83
CA LYS A 204 -17.46 26.53 -9.82
C LYS A 204 -17.98 25.40 -8.93
N LEU A 205 -18.65 25.76 -7.83
CA LEU A 205 -19.36 24.85 -6.95
C LEU A 205 -20.67 24.42 -7.56
N MET A 206 -20.99 23.11 -7.47
CA MET A 206 -22.32 22.59 -7.81
C MET A 206 -22.78 21.56 -6.79
N ARG A 207 -24.11 21.53 -6.58
CA ARG A 207 -24.83 20.54 -5.78
C ARG A 207 -25.51 19.55 -6.69
N HIS A 208 -25.45 18.26 -6.32
CA HIS A 208 -26.08 17.17 -7.05
C HIS A 208 -26.95 16.37 -6.09
N LYS A 209 -28.08 15.88 -6.56
CA LYS A 209 -28.98 15.03 -5.79
C LYS A 209 -28.46 13.59 -5.71
N THR A 210 -27.74 13.15 -6.74
CA THR A 210 -27.23 11.79 -6.85
C THR A 210 -25.71 11.76 -7.05
N TRP A 211 -25.09 10.66 -6.66
CA TRP A 211 -23.66 10.45 -6.97
C TRP A 211 -23.40 10.39 -8.46
N ALA A 212 -24.29 9.76 -9.23
CA ALA A 212 -24.13 9.62 -10.68
C ALA A 212 -24.03 10.98 -11.39
N GLU A 213 -24.81 11.97 -10.96
CA GLU A 213 -24.71 13.35 -11.49
C GLU A 213 -23.37 14.01 -11.13
N CYS A 214 -22.95 13.84 -9.85
CA CYS A 214 -21.68 14.38 -9.39
C CYS A 214 -20.49 13.74 -10.13
N GLU A 215 -20.52 12.41 -10.28
CA GLU A 215 -19.48 11.64 -10.96
C GLU A 215 -19.31 12.06 -12.43
N LYS A 216 -20.39 12.25 -13.16
CA LYS A 216 -20.34 12.73 -14.56
C LYS A 216 -19.57 14.04 -14.69
N ARG A 217 -19.67 14.90 -13.68
CA ARG A 217 -19.00 16.22 -13.72
C ARG A 217 -17.53 16.16 -13.32
N VAL A 218 -17.15 15.27 -12.39
CA VAL A 218 -15.79 15.25 -11.81
C VAL A 218 -14.89 14.17 -12.43
N ARG A 219 -15.46 13.18 -13.10
CA ARG A 219 -14.73 12.06 -13.67
C ARG A 219 -13.75 12.53 -14.75
N GLY A 220 -12.46 12.26 -14.54
CA GLY A 220 -11.40 12.64 -15.50
C GLY A 220 -11.01 14.11 -15.47
N VAL A 221 -11.58 14.94 -14.60
CA VAL A 221 -11.24 16.35 -14.48
C VAL A 221 -10.14 16.55 -13.45
N SER A 222 -8.99 17.04 -13.91
CA SER A 222 -7.85 17.35 -13.03
C SER A 222 -8.21 18.51 -12.08
N GLY A 223 -7.87 18.35 -10.78
CA GLY A 223 -8.14 19.36 -9.76
C GLY A 223 -9.59 19.43 -9.28
N ALA A 224 -10.49 18.56 -9.77
CA ALA A 224 -11.84 18.48 -9.27
C ALA A 224 -11.87 18.03 -7.81
N ARG A 225 -12.66 18.73 -6.98
CA ARG A 225 -12.96 18.32 -5.59
C ARG A 225 -14.42 17.88 -5.53
N PHE A 226 -14.69 16.81 -4.78
CA PHE A 226 -16.07 16.35 -4.56
C PHE A 226 -16.20 15.71 -3.18
N LYS A 227 -17.38 15.82 -2.59
CA LYS A 227 -17.69 15.24 -1.30
C LYS A 227 -19.19 15.02 -1.13
N LYS A 228 -19.57 13.93 -0.46
CA LYS A 228 -20.93 13.67 0.00
C LYS A 228 -21.17 14.52 1.25
N SER A 229 -22.29 15.23 1.34
CA SER A 229 -22.79 15.84 2.57
C SER A 229 -23.93 15.00 3.16
N THR A 230 -24.05 15.04 4.47
CA THR A 230 -25.04 14.29 5.24
C THR A 230 -26.12 15.16 5.88
N SER A 231 -25.88 16.48 5.91
CA SER A 231 -26.80 17.49 6.43
C SER A 231 -26.50 18.85 5.83
N VAL A 232 -27.38 19.84 6.05
CA VAL A 232 -27.15 21.24 5.67
C VAL A 232 -25.92 21.82 6.35
N GLY A 233 -25.70 21.47 7.63
CA GLY A 233 -24.54 21.91 8.40
C GLY A 233 -23.23 21.36 7.82
N ASP A 234 -23.17 20.06 7.56
CA ASP A 234 -22.03 19.37 6.95
C ASP A 234 -21.71 19.95 5.56
N GLU A 235 -22.77 20.27 4.77
CA GLU A 235 -22.60 20.93 3.48
C GLU A 235 -21.91 22.29 3.61
N LYS A 236 -22.34 23.13 4.54
CA LYS A 236 -21.73 24.44 4.81
C LYS A 236 -20.27 24.32 5.22
N GLU A 237 -19.94 23.35 6.08
CA GLU A 237 -18.55 23.09 6.49
C GLU A 237 -17.67 22.64 5.31
N ILE A 238 -18.18 21.77 4.45
CA ILE A 238 -17.48 21.32 3.25
C ILE A 238 -17.18 22.51 2.34
N ILE A 239 -18.17 23.35 2.06
CA ILE A 239 -18.03 24.54 1.19
C ILE A 239 -16.99 25.50 1.79
N LYS A 240 -17.07 25.77 3.11
CA LYS A 240 -16.10 26.59 3.83
C LYS A 240 -14.68 26.02 3.73
N SER A 241 -14.53 24.70 3.87
CA SER A 241 -13.24 24.02 3.80
C SER A 241 -12.60 24.10 2.39
N TRP A 242 -13.39 24.35 1.35
CA TRP A 242 -12.92 24.51 -0.01
C TRP A 242 -12.59 25.97 -0.37
N GLY A 243 -12.81 26.91 0.56
CA GLY A 243 -12.55 28.33 0.35
C GLY A 243 -13.49 29.00 -0.65
N VAL A 244 -14.68 28.43 -0.84
CA VAL A 244 -15.70 28.97 -1.74
C VAL A 244 -16.65 29.81 -0.87
N LYS A 245 -16.84 31.08 -1.26
CA LYS A 245 -17.82 32.00 -0.65
C LYS A 245 -19.20 31.77 -1.21
#